data_abd90c07ca7b41816d1aedc294b3ecba
#
_entry.id   abd90c07ca7b41816d1aedc294b3ecba
#
_cell.length_a   1.000
_cell.length_b   1.000
_cell.length_c   1.000
_cell.angle_alpha   90.00
_cell.angle_beta   90.00
_cell.angle_gamma   90.00
#
_symmetry.space_group_name_H-M   'P 1'
#
loop_
_entity.id
_entity.type
_entity.pdbx_description
1 polymer ?
#
loop_
_entity_poly.entity_id
_entity_poly.type
_entity_poly.pdbx_seq_one_letter_code
_entity_poly.pdbx_strand_id
1 'polypeptide(L)'
;MYPSVKEVAVGSDYVLSIVFDNGEHGVLDMKEVLDFGVFQRIKNYEAFRQVRVAFDTIEWDCGVDLEPEFVYTRCKRTRSAQ
;
A
#
# COMPACT_ATOMS: atom_id res chain seq x y z
N MET A 1 7.41 6.14 15.93
CA MET A 1 7.93 5.84 14.59
C MET A 1 7.29 4.58 14.06
N TYR A 2 7.00 4.56 12.79
CA TYR A 2 6.28 3.43 12.19
C TYR A 2 7.26 2.52 11.48
N PRO A 3 6.99 1.20 11.43
CA PRO A 3 7.86 0.32 10.66
C PRO A 3 7.80 0.67 9.18
N SER A 4 8.88 0.38 8.47
CA SER A 4 8.97 0.66 7.06
C SER A 4 8.37 -0.48 6.26
N VAL A 5 7.86 -0.16 5.07
CA VAL A 5 7.37 -1.18 4.17
C VAL A 5 8.56 -1.91 3.58
N LYS A 6 8.53 -3.23 3.64
CA LYS A 6 9.58 -4.08 3.08
C LYS A 6 9.16 -4.66 1.73
N GLU A 7 7.90 -5.04 1.60
CA GLU A 7 7.39 -5.64 0.37
C GLU A 7 5.96 -5.18 0.15
N VAL A 8 5.59 -5.10 -1.13
CA VAL A 8 4.22 -4.80 -1.51
C VAL A 8 3.85 -5.70 -2.69
N ALA A 9 2.63 -6.21 -2.67
CA ALA A 9 2.11 -7.02 -3.76
C ALA A 9 0.69 -6.58 -4.05
N VAL A 10 0.34 -6.57 -5.34
CA VAL A 10 -1.00 -6.19 -5.77
C VAL A 10 -1.91 -7.39 -5.68
N GLY A 11 -3.00 -7.23 -4.95
CA GLY A 11 -4.05 -8.24 -4.91
C GLY A 11 -5.17 -7.86 -5.86
N SER A 12 -6.30 -8.52 -5.71
CA SER A 12 -7.47 -8.20 -6.53
C SER A 12 -8.21 -7.01 -5.92
N ASP A 13 -8.98 -6.33 -6.76
CA ASP A 13 -9.96 -5.34 -6.31
C ASP A 13 -9.31 -4.18 -5.54
N TYR A 14 -8.14 -3.71 -6.02
CA TYR A 14 -7.44 -2.55 -5.45
C TYR A 14 -6.99 -2.76 -4.01
N VAL A 15 -6.64 -3.99 -3.69
CA VAL A 15 -6.11 -4.33 -2.37
C VAL A 15 -4.63 -4.61 -2.50
N LEU A 16 -3.85 -4.12 -1.55
CA LEU A 16 -2.41 -4.35 -1.52
C LEU A 16 -2.05 -5.21 -0.32
N SER A 17 -1.17 -6.16 -0.53
CA SER A 17 -0.57 -6.92 0.56
C SER A 17 0.74 -6.26 0.93
N ILE A 18 0.94 -5.98 2.19
CA ILE A 18 2.09 -5.23 2.68
C ILE A 18 2.84 -6.07 3.71
N VAL A 19 4.15 -6.11 3.59
CA VAL A 19 5.01 -6.68 4.62
C VAL A 19 5.88 -5.55 5.15
N PHE A 20 5.91 -5.41 6.47
CA PHE A 20 6.73 -4.39 7.13
C PHE A 20 8.06 -4.99 7.58
N ASP A 21 9.03 -4.12 7.81
CA ASP A 21 10.39 -4.56 8.15
C ASP A 21 10.47 -5.17 9.55
N ASN A 22 9.43 -5.00 10.37
CA ASN A 22 9.37 -5.65 11.68
C ASN A 22 8.70 -7.03 11.60
N GLY A 23 8.40 -7.51 10.40
CA GLY A 23 7.80 -8.82 10.19
C GLY A 23 6.28 -8.82 10.17
N GLU A 24 5.64 -7.70 10.45
CA GLU A 24 4.19 -7.65 10.40
C GLU A 24 3.70 -7.69 8.97
N HIS A 25 2.54 -8.27 8.77
CA HIS A 25 1.87 -8.36 7.47
C HIS A 25 0.54 -7.66 7.56
N GLY A 26 0.10 -7.07 6.47
CA GLY A 26 -1.19 -6.44 6.47
C GLY A 26 -1.77 -6.32 5.08
N VAL A 27 -3.02 -5.90 5.04
CA VAL A 27 -3.77 -5.70 3.81
C VAL A 27 -4.28 -4.27 3.80
N LEU A 28 -4.02 -3.56 2.72
CA LEU A 28 -4.44 -2.18 2.57
C LEU A 28 -5.46 -2.11 1.44
N ASP A 29 -6.68 -1.72 1.78
CA ASP A 29 -7.75 -1.56 0.81
C ASP A 29 -7.72 -0.12 0.30
N MET A 30 -7.40 0.04 -0.97
CA MET A 30 -7.27 1.38 -1.56
C MET A 30 -8.58 1.91 -2.15
N LYS A 31 -9.63 1.10 -2.17
CA LYS A 31 -10.88 1.53 -2.81
C LYS A 31 -11.43 2.81 -2.21
N GLU A 32 -11.23 3.00 -0.91
CA GLU A 32 -11.80 4.15 -0.21
C GLU A 32 -11.16 5.47 -0.60
N VAL A 33 -9.93 5.44 -1.12
CA VAL A 33 -9.20 6.67 -1.40
C VAL A 33 -9.05 6.97 -2.89
N LEU A 34 -9.47 6.06 -3.76
CA LEU A 34 -9.21 6.20 -5.20
C LEU A 34 -9.94 7.38 -5.84
N ASP A 35 -11.00 7.87 -5.22
CA ASP A 35 -11.76 8.99 -5.77
C ASP A 35 -11.25 10.34 -5.32
N PHE A 36 -10.20 10.38 -4.50
CA PHE A 36 -9.75 11.63 -3.90
C PHE A 36 -8.43 12.09 -4.50
N GLY A 37 -8.42 13.32 -5.00
CA GLY A 37 -7.20 14.01 -5.38
C GLY A 37 -6.33 13.21 -6.34
N VAL A 38 -5.04 13.17 -6.04
CA VAL A 38 -4.07 12.53 -6.93
C VAL A 38 -4.28 11.02 -7.02
N PHE A 39 -5.01 10.43 -6.07
CA PHE A 39 -5.23 8.99 -6.10
C PHE A 39 -6.10 8.56 -7.27
N GLN A 40 -6.81 9.48 -7.89
CA GLN A 40 -7.56 9.15 -9.10
C GLN A 40 -6.64 8.67 -10.22
N ARG A 41 -5.38 9.04 -10.16
CA ARG A 41 -4.40 8.60 -11.17
C ARG A 41 -4.17 7.10 -11.15
N ILE A 42 -4.38 6.45 -10.01
CA ILE A 42 -4.20 5.01 -9.90
C ILE A 42 -5.52 4.26 -9.90
N LYS A 43 -6.61 4.94 -10.24
CA LYS A 43 -7.89 4.28 -10.40
C LYS A 43 -7.91 3.38 -11.62
N ASN A 44 -7.11 3.70 -12.63
CA ASN A 44 -6.85 2.81 -13.75
C ASN A 44 -6.04 1.62 -13.22
N TYR A 45 -6.53 0.41 -13.41
CA TYR A 45 -5.91 -0.75 -12.80
C TYR A 45 -4.48 -0.99 -13.29
N GLU A 46 -4.21 -0.69 -14.56
CA GLU A 46 -2.84 -0.84 -15.07
C GLU A 46 -1.89 0.09 -14.35
N ALA A 47 -2.33 1.31 -14.05
CA ALA A 47 -1.51 2.23 -13.27
C ALA A 47 -1.39 1.75 -11.82
N PHE A 48 -2.45 1.22 -11.27
CA PHE A 48 -2.45 0.72 -9.90
C PHE A 48 -1.44 -0.41 -9.71
N ARG A 49 -1.27 -1.23 -10.71
CA ARG A 49 -0.36 -2.37 -10.63
C ARG A 49 1.11 -1.96 -10.63
N GLN A 50 1.42 -0.71 -10.98
CA GLN A 50 2.79 -0.23 -11.06
C GLN A 50 3.28 0.33 -9.72
N VAL A 51 2.89 -0.31 -8.64
CA VAL A 51 3.28 0.08 -7.29
C VAL A 51 4.60 -0.61 -6.92
N ARG A 52 5.41 0.10 -6.13
CA ARG A 52 6.67 -0.46 -5.64
C ARG A 52 7.00 0.11 -4.28
N VAL A 53 7.88 -0.58 -3.58
CA VAL A 53 8.44 -0.05 -2.34
C VAL A 53 9.43 1.05 -2.71
N ALA A 54 9.34 2.17 -2.02
CA ALA A 54 10.24 3.29 -2.20
C ALA A 54 10.55 3.88 -0.84
N PHE A 55 11.82 3.89 -0.48
CA PHE A 55 12.25 4.33 0.84
C PHE A 55 11.57 3.49 1.90
N ASP A 56 10.75 4.09 2.75
CA ASP A 56 10.08 3.36 3.82
C ASP A 56 8.58 3.21 3.57
N THR A 57 8.12 3.50 2.36
CA THR A 57 6.72 3.44 2.02
C THR A 57 6.55 2.86 0.61
N ILE A 58 5.43 3.17 -0.04
CA ILE A 58 5.15 2.71 -1.39
C ILE A 58 4.83 3.89 -2.29
N GLU A 59 5.13 3.73 -3.56
CA GLU A 59 4.79 4.75 -4.55
C GLU A 59 4.44 4.08 -5.87
N TRP A 60 3.77 4.83 -6.72
CA TRP A 60 3.38 4.38 -8.06
C TRP A 60 4.17 5.14 -9.10
N ASP A 61 4.36 4.51 -10.25
CA ASP A 61 5.14 5.10 -11.35
C ASP A 61 4.63 6.46 -11.79
N CYS A 62 3.34 6.72 -11.61
CA CYS A 62 2.76 8.00 -12.01
C CYS A 62 3.00 9.12 -11.01
N GLY A 63 3.78 8.86 -9.96
CA GLY A 63 4.15 9.89 -9.00
C GLY A 63 3.29 9.95 -7.75
N VAL A 64 2.33 9.05 -7.61
CA VAL A 64 1.52 8.98 -6.40
C VAL A 64 2.29 8.21 -5.36
N ASP A 65 2.25 8.68 -4.11
CA ASP A 65 2.86 7.94 -3.00
C ASP A 65 1.98 8.06 -1.76
N LEU A 66 2.31 7.27 -0.75
CA LEU A 66 1.61 7.29 0.52
C LEU A 66 2.60 7.59 1.63
N GLU A 67 2.13 8.24 2.67
CA GLU A 67 2.97 8.45 3.84
C GLU A 67 3.06 7.15 4.64
N PRO A 68 4.22 6.88 5.26
CA PRO A 68 4.38 5.65 6.03
C PRO A 68 3.33 5.49 7.13
N GLU A 69 2.97 6.58 7.78
CA GLU A 69 1.93 6.53 8.82
C GLU A 69 0.60 6.07 8.24
N PHE A 70 0.24 6.60 7.07
CA PHE A 70 -1.01 6.23 6.42
C PHE A 70 -1.03 4.72 6.15
N VAL A 71 0.05 4.21 5.58
CA VAL A 71 0.12 2.79 5.24
C VAL A 71 -0.04 1.94 6.48
N TYR A 72 0.72 2.25 7.53
CA TYR A 72 0.71 1.42 8.71
C TYR A 72 -0.62 1.48 9.45
N THR A 73 -1.18 2.67 9.61
CA THR A 73 -2.41 2.82 10.40
C THR A 73 -3.65 2.36 9.66
N ARG A 74 -3.66 2.47 8.32
CA ARG A 74 -4.83 2.04 7.53
C ARG A 74 -4.77 0.59 7.14
N CYS A 75 -3.61 -0.01 7.22
CA CYS A 75 -3.43 -1.40 6.87
C CYS A 75 -4.07 -2.28 7.95
N LYS A 76 -4.88 -3.23 7.52
CA LYS A 76 -5.41 -4.23 8.45
C LYS A 76 -4.37 -5.32 8.61
N ARG A 77 -3.76 -5.36 9.77
CA ARG A 77 -2.71 -6.33 10.00
C ARG A 77 -3.29 -7.72 10.16
N THR A 78 -2.66 -8.66 9.49
CA THR A 78 -3.03 -10.06 9.59
C THR A 78 -2.05 -10.73 10.51
N ARG A 79 -2.55 -11.57 11.37
CA ARG A 79 -1.67 -12.34 12.24
C ARG A 79 -1.17 -13.54 11.48
N SER A 80 0.09 -13.85 11.66
CA SER A 80 0.59 -15.11 11.16
C SER A 80 -0.17 -16.22 11.85
N ALA A 81 -0.49 -17.24 11.11
CA ALA A 81 -1.06 -18.43 11.70
C ALA A 81 -0.05 -19.03 12.69
N GLN A 82 -0.51 -19.40 13.81
CA GLN A 82 0.36 -19.94 14.84
C GLN A 82 0.41 -21.45 14.78
#